data_10463e4cc1d9da94c0373b2146d8f9a3
#
_entry.id   10463e4cc1d9da94c0373b2146d8f9a3
#
_cell.length_a   1.000
_cell.length_b   1.000
_cell.length_c   1.000
_cell.angle_alpha   90.00
_cell.angle_beta   90.00
_cell.angle_gamma   90.00
#
_symmetry.space_group_name_H-M   'P 1'
#
loop_
_entity.id
_entity.type
_entity.pdbx_description
1 polymer ?
#
loop_
_entity_poly.entity_id
_entity_poly.type
_entity_poly.pdbx_seq_one_letter_code
_entity_poly.pdbx_strand_id
1 'polypeptide(L)' 'MKKSERQAVIEQLISEYPIATQEELMAKLKAEGIAATQATISRDIREMQIV' A
#
# COMPACT_ATOMS: atom_id res chain seq x y z
N MET A 1 2.96 -9.19 9.49
CA MET A 1 1.84 -9.18 8.53
C MET A 1 2.27 -9.84 7.23
N LYS A 2 1.43 -10.66 6.69
CA LYS A 2 1.74 -11.34 5.43
C LYS A 2 1.61 -10.40 4.25
N LYS A 3 2.37 -10.67 3.20
CA LYS A 3 2.34 -9.86 1.98
C LYS A 3 0.94 -9.77 1.40
N SER A 4 0.21 -10.88 1.37
CA SER A 4 -1.14 -10.89 0.82
C SER A 4 -2.09 -9.99 1.61
N GLU A 5 -1.95 -9.98 2.93
CA GLU A 5 -2.76 -9.11 3.77
C GLU A 5 -2.41 -7.64 3.53
N ARG A 6 -1.12 -7.35 3.43
CA ARG A 6 -0.67 -5.99 3.19
C ARG A 6 -1.17 -5.49 1.84
N GLN A 7 -1.06 -6.32 0.80
CA GLN A 7 -1.52 -5.93 -0.53
C GLN A 7 -3.03 -5.74 -0.57
N ALA A 8 -3.78 -6.54 0.18
CA ALA A 8 -5.22 -6.37 0.26
C ALA A 8 -5.59 -5.01 0.88
N VAL A 9 -4.85 -4.61 1.93
CA VAL A 9 -5.08 -3.30 2.56
C VAL A 9 -4.71 -2.18 1.60
N ILE A 10 -3.59 -2.31 0.89
CA ILE A 10 -3.16 -1.31 -0.09
C ILE A 10 -4.24 -1.13 -1.17
N GLU A 11 -4.75 -2.24 -1.69
CA GLU A 11 -5.79 -2.19 -2.71
C GLU A 11 -7.04 -1.49 -2.19
N GLN A 12 -7.44 -1.81 -0.98
CA GLN A 12 -8.59 -1.18 -0.37
C GLN A 12 -8.41 0.32 -0.20
N LEU A 13 -7.24 0.74 0.26
CA LEU A 13 -6.95 2.16 0.45
C LEU A 13 -6.96 2.92 -0.87
N ILE A 14 -6.38 2.34 -1.90
CA ILE A 14 -6.36 2.97 -3.22
C ILE A 14 -7.79 3.10 -3.76
N SER A 15 -8.62 2.15 -3.45
CA SER A 15 -10.01 2.13 -3.89
C SER A 15 -10.87 3.18 -3.16
N GLU A 16 -10.61 3.38 -1.87
CA GLU A 16 -11.42 4.26 -1.04
C GLU A 16 -10.96 5.71 -1.02
N TYR A 17 -9.69 5.97 -1.21
CA TYR A 17 -9.11 7.30 -1.09
C TYR A 17 -8.43 7.73 -2.38
N PRO A 18 -8.47 9.04 -2.71
CA PRO A 18 -7.78 9.55 -3.90
C PRO A 18 -6.27 9.67 -3.63
N ILE A 19 -5.60 8.55 -3.62
CA ILE A 19 -4.16 8.51 -3.34
C ILE A 19 -3.40 8.79 -4.64
N ALA A 20 -2.74 9.94 -4.70
CA ALA A 20 -2.01 10.36 -5.88
C ALA A 20 -0.53 9.97 -5.83
N THR A 21 0.04 9.82 -4.64
CA THR A 21 1.46 9.53 -4.48
C THR A 21 1.68 8.35 -3.55
N GLN A 22 2.87 7.76 -3.68
CA GLN A 22 3.27 6.68 -2.80
C GLN A 22 3.39 7.15 -1.36
N GLU A 23 3.81 8.40 -1.16
CA GLU A 23 3.92 8.96 0.18
C GLU A 23 2.56 9.02 0.87
N GLU A 24 1.52 9.39 0.14
CA GLU A 24 0.17 9.41 0.68
C GLU A 24 -0.27 8.01 1.08
N LEU A 25 0.04 7.02 0.25
CA LEU A 25 -0.28 5.64 0.55
C LEU A 25 0.44 5.18 1.82
N MET A 26 1.71 5.51 1.95
CA MET A 26 2.47 5.14 3.14
C MET A 26 1.91 5.79 4.40
N ALA A 27 1.48 7.04 4.31
CA ALA A 27 0.85 7.71 5.44
C ALA A 27 -0.44 7.02 5.86
N LYS A 28 -1.24 6.59 4.89
CA LYS A 28 -2.48 5.86 5.17
C LYS A 28 -2.19 4.50 5.81
N LEU A 29 -1.19 3.79 5.30
CA LEU A 29 -0.81 2.50 5.86
C LEU A 29 -0.33 2.64 7.30
N LYS A 30 0.44 3.67 7.58
CA LYS A 30 0.91 3.93 8.93
C LYS A 30 -0.26 4.22 9.87
N ALA A 31 -1.25 4.95 9.40
CA ALA A 31 -2.46 5.24 10.17
C ALA A 31 -3.25 3.96 10.46
N GLU A 32 -3.14 2.97 9.59
CA GLU A 32 -3.78 1.67 9.80
C GLU A 32 -2.93 0.72 10.64
N GLY A 33 -1.79 1.20 11.15
CA GLY A 33 -0.92 0.39 11.98
C GLY A 33 0.02 -0.54 11.21
N ILE A 34 0.17 -0.30 9.92
CA ILE A 34 1.04 -1.13 9.08
C ILE A 34 2.39 -0.45 8.94
N ALA A 35 3.43 -1.08 9.45
CA ALA A 35 4.80 -0.58 9.33
C ALA A 35 5.48 -1.28 8.16
N ALA A 36 5.76 -0.54 7.10
CA ALA A 36 6.46 -1.09 5.94
C ALA A 36 7.39 -0.01 5.37
N THR A 37 8.51 -0.44 4.80
CA THR A 37 9.45 0.48 4.21
C THR A 37 8.96 0.91 2.82
N GLN A 38 9.49 2.04 2.35
CA GLN A 38 9.16 2.55 1.02
C GLN A 38 9.48 1.52 -0.06
N ALA A 39 10.61 0.83 0.06
CA ALA A 39 11.01 -0.17 -0.93
C ALA A 39 10.00 -1.32 -0.99
N THR A 40 9.51 -1.75 0.17
CA THR A 40 8.52 -2.82 0.23
C THR A 40 7.21 -2.38 -0.41
N ILE A 41 6.75 -1.17 -0.10
CA ILE A 41 5.51 -0.66 -0.66
C ILE A 41 5.64 -0.44 -2.17
N SER A 42 6.78 0.07 -2.64
CA SER A 42 7.02 0.23 -4.08
C SER A 42 6.93 -1.11 -4.79
N ARG A 43 7.52 -2.14 -4.21
CA ARG A 43 7.48 -3.47 -4.80
C ARG A 43 6.06 -4.02 -4.84
N ASP A 44 5.31 -3.84 -3.76
CA ASP A 44 3.94 -4.32 -3.70
C ASP A 44 3.07 -3.64 -4.75
N ILE A 45 3.21 -2.33 -4.88
CA ILE A 45 2.46 -1.58 -5.89
C ILE A 45 2.79 -2.08 -7.29
N ARG A 46 4.06 -2.32 -7.56
CA ARG A 46 4.48 -2.81 -8.86
C ARG A 46 3.88 -4.18 -9.15
N GLU A 47 3.89 -5.07 -8.17
CA GLU A 47 3.31 -6.39 -8.33
C GLU A 47 1.80 -6.32 -8.57
N MET A 48 1.12 -5.42 -7.87
CA MET A 48 -0.32 -5.27 -7.98
C MET A 48 -0.75 -4.64 -9.30
N GLN A 49 0.11 -3.87 -9.93
CA GLN A 49 -0.20 -3.19 -11.20
C GLN A 49 0.16 -4.02 -12.42
N ILE A 50 0.78 -5.15 -12.22
CA ILE A 50 1.10 -6.05 -13.34
C ILE A 50 -0.18 -6.70 -13.80
N VAL A 51 -0.52 -6.44 -15.01
CA VAL A 51 -1.73 -6.95 -15.62
C VAL A 51 -1.35 -7.99 -16.66
#